data_7047adea7b24b34a912f91b8eba9d8ad
#
_entry.id   7047adea7b24b34a912f91b8eba9d8ad
#
_cell.length_a   1.000
_cell.length_b   1.000
_cell.length_c   1.000
_cell.angle_alpha   90.00
_cell.angle_beta   90.00
_cell.angle_gamma   90.00
#
_symmetry.space_group_name_H-M   'P 1'
#
loop_
_entity.id
_entity.type
_entity.pdbx_description
1 polymer ?
#
loop_
_entity_poly.entity_id
_entity_poly.type
_entity_poly.pdbx_seq_one_letter_code
_entity_poly.pdbx_strand_id
1 'polypeptide(L)'
;GGGDAARAAAEIAHLGARLVWVVADLVLRGGAVSPGAPIAASRFAMLQEWIEAHLGDPVTLGSLCRVAGVGDRSLQMTFASLRGVSPMRYVNERRLAAARRLLARAEADSDVTDVATAVGFTHLGRFATFYRQAYGESPSQTLKG
;
A
#
# COMPACT_ATOMS: atom_id res chain seq x y z
N GLY A 1 -25.26 -14.75 -6.89
CA GLY A 1 -24.79 -14.55 -5.78
C GLY A 1 -24.34 -13.22 -5.21
N GLY A 2 -24.23 -13.16 -3.90
CA GLY A 2 -23.84 -11.97 -3.17
C GLY A 2 -22.43 -11.48 -3.47
N GLY A 3 -21.56 -12.31 -4.05
CA GLY A 3 -20.20 -11.94 -4.40
C GLY A 3 -20.11 -10.96 -5.58
N ASP A 4 -21.00 -11.08 -6.53
CA ASP A 4 -21.00 -10.22 -7.72
C ASP A 4 -21.51 -8.82 -7.42
N ALA A 5 -22.52 -8.71 -6.55
CA ALA A 5 -23.04 -7.41 -6.11
C ALA A 5 -22.00 -6.65 -5.26
N ALA A 6 -21.29 -7.34 -4.39
CA ALA A 6 -20.21 -6.74 -3.60
C ALA A 6 -19.03 -6.28 -4.47
N ARG A 7 -18.68 -7.06 -5.50
CA ARG A 7 -17.66 -6.72 -6.48
C ARG A 7 -18.06 -5.48 -7.30
N ALA A 8 -19.28 -5.46 -7.80
CA ALA A 8 -19.80 -4.32 -8.56
C ALA A 8 -19.84 -3.06 -7.69
N ALA A 9 -20.27 -3.17 -6.44
CA ALA A 9 -20.27 -2.05 -5.50
C ALA A 9 -18.86 -1.55 -5.20
N ALA A 10 -17.88 -2.45 -5.05
CA ALA A 10 -16.47 -2.10 -4.86
C ALA A 10 -15.88 -1.41 -6.11
N GLU A 11 -16.22 -1.88 -7.30
CA GLU A 11 -15.81 -1.25 -8.57
C GLU A 11 -16.41 0.15 -8.74
N ILE A 12 -17.70 0.30 -8.45
CA ILE A 12 -18.37 1.61 -8.51
C ILE A 12 -17.77 2.57 -7.49
N ALA A 13 -17.50 2.12 -6.28
CA ALA A 13 -16.84 2.92 -5.25
C ALA A 13 -15.42 3.31 -5.68
N HIS A 14 -14.70 2.39 -6.31
CA HIS A 14 -13.35 2.63 -6.83
C HIS A 14 -13.34 3.66 -7.98
N LEU A 15 -14.27 3.55 -8.92
CA LEU A 15 -14.45 4.51 -10.01
C LEU A 15 -14.91 5.88 -9.48
N GLY A 16 -15.79 5.91 -8.48
CA GLY A 16 -16.23 7.13 -7.83
C GLY A 16 -15.09 7.85 -7.10
N ALA A 17 -14.23 7.10 -6.42
CA ALA A 17 -13.04 7.64 -5.76
C ALA A 17 -12.06 8.25 -6.77
N ARG A 18 -11.87 7.62 -7.93
CA ARG A 18 -11.04 8.13 -9.01
C ARG A 18 -11.57 9.45 -9.60
N LEU A 19 -12.88 9.51 -9.84
CA LEU A 19 -13.54 10.72 -10.35
C LEU A 19 -13.44 11.89 -9.36
N VAL A 20 -13.70 11.63 -8.11
CA VAL A 20 -13.58 12.64 -7.03
C VAL A 20 -12.13 13.13 -6.94
N TRP A 21 -11.16 12.24 -7.11
CA TRP A 21 -9.76 12.63 -7.07
C TRP A 21 -9.35 13.51 -8.26
N VAL A 22 -9.77 13.18 -9.48
CA VAL A 22 -9.50 13.99 -10.67
C VAL A 22 -10.09 15.39 -10.54
N VAL A 23 -11.31 15.50 -10.02
CA VAL A 23 -11.96 16.79 -9.76
C VAL A 23 -11.23 17.53 -8.63
N ALA A 24 -10.88 16.85 -7.56
CA ALA A 24 -10.14 17.46 -6.45
C ALA A 24 -8.75 17.93 -6.88
N ASP A 25 -8.04 17.16 -7.72
CA ASP A 25 -6.75 17.55 -8.26
C ASP A 25 -6.85 18.79 -9.17
N LEU A 26 -7.89 18.87 -10.00
CA LEU A 26 -8.17 20.04 -10.84
C LEU A 26 -8.48 21.29 -10.01
N VAL A 27 -9.25 21.16 -8.95
CA VAL A 27 -9.61 22.25 -8.03
C VAL A 27 -8.38 22.68 -7.21
N LEU A 28 -7.57 21.73 -6.76
CA LEU A 28 -6.41 22.00 -5.89
C LEU A 28 -5.19 22.53 -6.63
N ARG A 29 -5.06 22.30 -7.95
CA ARG A 29 -3.99 22.90 -8.76
C ARG A 29 -4.08 24.42 -8.89
N GLY A 30 -5.25 24.99 -8.61
CA GLY A 30 -5.45 26.43 -8.55
C GLY A 30 -5.20 27.05 -7.18
N GLY A 31 -4.95 26.25 -6.14
CA GLY A 31 -4.71 26.71 -4.77
C GLY A 31 -3.30 26.42 -4.28
N ALA A 32 -2.68 27.36 -3.60
CA ALA A 32 -1.40 27.14 -2.94
C ALA A 32 -1.58 26.13 -1.80
N VAL A 33 -0.93 24.96 -1.91
CA VAL A 33 -0.89 23.99 -0.81
C VAL A 33 0.12 24.53 0.21
N SER A 34 -0.37 24.86 1.42
CA SER A 34 0.51 25.27 2.51
C SER A 34 1.48 24.14 2.87
N PRO A 35 2.80 24.42 3.02
CA PRO A 35 3.74 23.40 3.48
C PRO A 35 3.31 22.80 4.81
N GLY A 36 3.21 21.48 4.90
CA GLY A 36 2.78 20.78 6.10
C GLY A 36 1.27 20.61 6.26
N ALA A 37 0.45 21.01 5.26
CA ALA A 37 -0.99 20.75 5.30
C ALA A 37 -1.29 19.26 5.16
N PRO A 38 -2.31 18.72 5.87
CA PRO A 38 -2.71 17.34 5.70
C PRO A 38 -3.17 17.04 4.27
N ILE A 39 -2.94 15.82 3.81
CA ILE A 39 -3.44 15.37 2.51
C ILE A 39 -4.95 15.21 2.58
N ALA A 40 -5.68 15.70 1.57
CA ALA A 40 -7.12 15.46 1.46
C ALA A 40 -7.41 13.95 1.42
N ALA A 41 -8.55 13.54 2.04
CA ALA A 41 -8.92 12.12 2.14
C ALA A 41 -8.95 11.39 0.79
N SER A 42 -9.45 12.05 -0.25
CA SER A 42 -9.50 11.49 -1.61
C SER A 42 -8.11 11.26 -2.20
N ARG A 43 -7.19 12.19 -1.97
CA ARG A 43 -5.79 12.08 -2.41
C ARG A 43 -5.06 10.99 -1.65
N PHE A 44 -5.32 10.84 -0.35
CA PHE A 44 -4.76 9.78 0.47
C PHE A 44 -5.25 8.40 0.00
N ALA A 45 -6.55 8.25 -0.26
CA ALA A 45 -7.12 7.00 -0.79
C ALA A 45 -6.46 6.61 -2.12
N MET A 46 -6.21 7.56 -3.00
CA MET A 46 -5.53 7.31 -4.26
C MET A 46 -4.07 6.92 -4.07
N LEU A 47 -3.38 7.55 -3.12
CA LEU A 47 -2.02 7.14 -2.77
C LEU A 47 -1.98 5.69 -2.29
N GLN A 48 -2.95 5.29 -1.48
CA GLN A 48 -3.07 3.90 -1.04
C GLN A 48 -3.28 2.94 -2.22
N GLU A 49 -4.13 3.29 -3.18
CA GLU A 49 -4.33 2.51 -4.41
C GLU A 49 -3.05 2.41 -5.24
N TRP A 50 -2.33 3.51 -5.38
CA TRP A 50 -1.06 3.54 -6.08
C TRP A 50 -0.05 2.61 -5.40
N ILE A 51 0.03 2.63 -4.09
CA ILE A 51 0.90 1.74 -3.31
C ILE A 51 0.56 0.27 -3.60
N GLU A 52 -0.72 -0.10 -3.56
CA GLU A 52 -1.16 -1.47 -3.85
C GLU A 52 -0.76 -1.91 -5.27
N ALA A 53 -0.85 -1.02 -6.24
CA ALA A 53 -0.49 -1.31 -7.62
C ALA A 53 1.03 -1.42 -7.85
N HIS A 54 1.86 -0.88 -6.94
CA HIS A 54 3.32 -0.78 -7.10
C HIS A 54 4.11 -1.48 -5.99
N LEU A 55 3.49 -2.41 -5.25
CA LEU A 55 4.16 -3.08 -4.13
C LEU A 55 5.46 -3.79 -4.55
N GLY A 56 5.47 -4.38 -5.74
CA GLY A 56 6.65 -5.07 -6.27
C GLY A 56 7.74 -4.15 -6.81
N ASP A 57 7.44 -2.87 -6.99
CA ASP A 57 8.37 -1.88 -7.52
C ASP A 57 9.18 -1.21 -6.41
N PRO A 58 10.31 -0.57 -6.73
CA PRO A 58 11.02 0.25 -5.75
C PRO A 58 10.17 1.45 -5.34
N VAL A 59 9.69 1.43 -4.11
CA VAL A 59 8.90 2.54 -3.52
C VAL A 59 9.76 3.24 -2.49
N THR A 60 9.91 4.56 -2.65
CA THR A 60 10.66 5.42 -1.72
C THR A 60 9.74 6.49 -1.16
N LEU A 61 10.15 7.12 -0.07
CA LEU A 61 9.45 8.29 0.46
C LEU A 61 9.31 9.38 -0.60
N GLY A 62 10.36 9.61 -1.39
CA GLY A 62 10.33 10.57 -2.49
C GLY A 62 9.32 10.24 -3.57
N SER A 63 9.18 8.95 -3.95
CA SER A 63 8.16 8.55 -4.93
C SER A 63 6.75 8.75 -4.40
N LEU A 64 6.50 8.46 -3.11
CA LEU A 64 5.21 8.70 -2.47
C LEU A 64 4.86 10.18 -2.43
N CYS A 65 5.84 11.03 -2.11
CA CYS A 65 5.66 12.48 -2.11
C CYS A 65 5.30 13.00 -3.51
N ARG A 66 5.95 12.50 -4.55
CA ARG A 66 5.65 12.87 -5.93
C ARG A 66 4.23 12.46 -6.34
N VAL A 67 3.83 11.26 -6.02
CA VAL A 67 2.48 10.75 -6.34
C VAL A 67 1.42 11.56 -5.60
N ALA A 68 1.63 11.83 -4.32
CA ALA A 68 0.70 12.61 -3.51
C ALA A 68 0.75 14.11 -3.78
N GLY A 69 1.82 14.61 -4.41
CA GLY A 69 2.01 16.03 -4.66
C GLY A 69 2.24 16.86 -3.40
N VAL A 70 2.89 16.28 -2.39
CA VAL A 70 3.17 16.92 -1.09
C VAL A 70 4.61 16.66 -0.66
N GLY A 71 5.07 17.42 0.34
CA GLY A 71 6.40 17.21 0.93
C GLY A 71 6.41 16.10 1.98
N ASP A 72 7.61 15.74 2.42
CA ASP A 72 7.85 14.66 3.38
C ASP A 72 7.05 14.84 4.67
N ARG A 73 7.04 16.05 5.20
CA ARG A 73 6.37 16.36 6.48
C ARG A 73 4.86 16.14 6.40
N SER A 74 4.22 16.65 5.35
CA SER A 74 2.78 16.47 5.12
C SER A 74 2.43 14.99 4.99
N LEU A 75 3.25 14.24 4.25
CA LEU A 75 3.06 12.82 4.05
C LEU A 75 3.16 12.05 5.37
N GLN A 76 4.22 12.29 6.14
CA GLN A 76 4.45 11.64 7.43
C GLN A 76 3.34 11.96 8.44
N MET A 77 2.92 13.22 8.52
CA MET A 77 1.83 13.64 9.42
C MET A 77 0.51 12.98 9.04
N THR A 78 0.21 12.87 7.77
CA THR A 78 -1.02 12.24 7.29
C THR A 78 -1.05 10.75 7.63
N PHE A 79 0.03 10.02 7.37
CA PHE A 79 0.10 8.60 7.73
C PHE A 79 0.03 8.39 9.25
N ALA A 80 0.74 9.19 10.03
CA ALA A 80 0.69 9.11 11.49
C ALA A 80 -0.73 9.36 12.01
N SER A 81 -1.42 10.33 11.46
CA SER A 81 -2.79 10.69 11.86
C SER A 81 -3.83 9.65 11.44
N LEU A 82 -3.77 9.17 10.19
CA LEU A 82 -4.79 8.29 9.63
C LEU A 82 -4.51 6.80 9.83
N ARG A 83 -3.25 6.41 9.97
CA ARG A 83 -2.83 5.00 10.07
C ARG A 83 -1.98 4.69 11.29
N GLY A 84 -1.49 5.71 12.00
CA GLY A 84 -0.66 5.52 13.18
C GLY A 84 0.75 4.99 12.90
N VAL A 85 1.19 5.01 11.64
CA VAL A 85 2.49 4.50 11.21
C VAL A 85 3.15 5.45 10.21
N SER A 86 4.45 5.28 9.98
CA SER A 86 5.15 6.02 8.94
C SER A 86 4.73 5.53 7.54
N PRO A 87 4.93 6.35 6.48
CA PRO A 87 4.60 5.94 5.12
C PRO A 87 5.29 4.66 4.69
N MET A 88 6.57 4.52 4.95
CA MET A 88 7.33 3.33 4.53
C MET A 88 6.96 2.09 5.35
N ARG A 89 6.61 2.26 6.62
CA ARG A 89 6.08 1.16 7.42
C ARG A 89 4.74 0.68 6.87
N TYR A 90 3.88 1.58 6.48
CA TYR A 90 2.62 1.24 5.80
C TYR A 90 2.88 0.42 4.53
N VAL A 91 3.80 0.85 3.67
CA VAL A 91 4.17 0.11 2.46
C VAL A 91 4.63 -1.31 2.80
N ASN A 92 5.51 -1.44 3.80
CA ASN A 92 6.02 -2.75 4.23
C ASN A 92 4.92 -3.65 4.78
N GLU A 93 3.98 -3.10 5.55
CA GLU A 93 2.83 -3.85 6.05
C GLU A 93 1.94 -4.36 4.91
N ARG A 94 1.74 -3.55 3.87
CA ARG A 94 0.99 -3.96 2.69
C ARG A 94 1.72 -5.03 1.88
N ARG A 95 3.05 -4.91 1.76
CA ARG A 95 3.89 -5.93 1.15
C ARG A 95 3.80 -7.28 1.89
N LEU A 96 3.85 -7.24 3.22
CA LEU A 96 3.71 -8.44 4.05
C LEU A 96 2.33 -9.08 3.86
N ALA A 97 1.27 -8.30 3.80
CA ALA A 97 -0.08 -8.81 3.57
C ALA A 97 -0.21 -9.48 2.19
N ALA A 98 0.38 -8.88 1.16
CA ALA A 98 0.43 -9.46 -0.18
C ALA A 98 1.23 -10.76 -0.21
N ALA A 99 2.39 -10.78 0.45
CA ALA A 99 3.22 -11.97 0.58
C ALA A 99 2.46 -13.12 1.27
N ARG A 100 1.75 -12.82 2.35
CA ARG A 100 0.96 -13.82 3.06
C ARG A 100 -0.10 -14.45 2.18
N ARG A 101 -0.79 -13.65 1.38
CA ARG A 101 -1.79 -14.17 0.44
C ARG A 101 -1.15 -15.08 -0.60
N LEU A 102 0.01 -14.70 -1.15
CA LEU A 102 0.74 -15.52 -2.11
C LEU A 102 1.25 -16.81 -1.51
N LEU A 103 1.82 -16.76 -0.30
CA LEU A 103 2.31 -17.95 0.40
C LEU A 103 1.19 -18.93 0.73
N ALA A 104 0.03 -18.42 1.16
CA ALA A 104 -1.12 -19.25 1.49
C ALA A 104 -1.73 -19.95 0.26
N ARG A 105 -1.56 -19.38 -0.93
CA ARG A 105 -2.07 -19.92 -2.20
C ARG A 105 -0.99 -20.66 -2.98
N ALA A 106 0.26 -20.63 -2.54
CA ALA A 106 1.38 -21.16 -3.27
C ALA A 106 1.30 -22.67 -3.38
N GLU A 107 1.69 -23.19 -4.54
CA GLU A 107 1.89 -24.62 -4.75
C GLU A 107 3.19 -25.07 -4.08
N ALA A 108 3.34 -26.37 -3.89
CA ALA A 108 4.45 -26.97 -3.17
C ALA A 108 5.84 -26.59 -3.70
N ASP A 109 5.92 -26.20 -4.97
CA ASP A 109 7.18 -25.82 -5.64
C ASP A 109 7.52 -24.33 -5.50
N SER A 110 6.67 -23.54 -4.85
CA SER A 110 6.91 -22.11 -4.66
C SER A 110 8.01 -21.85 -3.65
N ASP A 111 8.80 -20.83 -3.91
CA ASP A 111 9.91 -20.42 -3.04
C ASP A 111 9.55 -19.13 -2.30
N VAL A 112 9.86 -19.09 -1.00
CA VAL A 112 9.73 -17.90 -0.17
C VAL A 112 10.49 -16.71 -0.78
N THR A 113 11.68 -16.97 -1.35
CA THR A 113 12.49 -15.93 -2.02
C THR A 113 11.74 -15.29 -3.18
N ASP A 114 11.09 -16.08 -4.01
CA ASP A 114 10.34 -15.57 -5.16
C ASP A 114 9.16 -14.72 -4.71
N VAL A 115 8.45 -15.13 -3.67
CA VAL A 115 7.34 -14.38 -3.11
C VAL A 115 7.83 -13.06 -2.51
N ALA A 116 8.90 -13.07 -1.72
CA ALA A 116 9.47 -11.87 -1.12
C ALA A 116 9.88 -10.86 -2.19
N THR A 117 10.56 -11.33 -3.24
CA THR A 117 10.98 -10.49 -4.37
C THR A 117 9.78 -9.93 -5.13
N ALA A 118 8.77 -10.75 -5.39
CA ALA A 118 7.56 -10.35 -6.11
C ALA A 118 6.81 -9.21 -5.41
N VAL A 119 6.82 -9.18 -4.07
CA VAL A 119 6.16 -8.11 -3.29
C VAL A 119 7.09 -6.94 -2.96
N GLY A 120 8.32 -6.93 -3.46
CA GLY A 120 9.22 -5.79 -3.38
C GLY A 120 10.25 -5.80 -2.26
N PHE A 121 10.43 -6.91 -1.55
CA PHE A 121 11.49 -7.04 -0.55
C PHE A 121 12.82 -7.40 -1.22
N THR A 122 13.86 -6.63 -0.92
CA THR A 122 15.21 -6.85 -1.44
C THR A 122 16.10 -7.62 -0.44
N HIS A 123 15.72 -7.65 0.83
CA HIS A 123 16.46 -8.32 1.90
C HIS A 123 15.60 -9.39 2.55
N LEU A 124 15.91 -10.66 2.28
CA LEU A 124 15.17 -11.81 2.79
C LEU A 124 15.16 -11.89 4.32
N GLY A 125 16.27 -11.56 4.96
CA GLY A 125 16.38 -11.55 6.42
C GLY A 125 15.42 -10.56 7.06
N ARG A 126 15.32 -9.35 6.51
CA ARG A 126 14.35 -8.34 6.96
C ARG A 126 12.91 -8.77 6.70
N PHE A 127 12.66 -9.33 5.54
CA PHE A 127 11.33 -9.87 5.20
C PHE A 127 10.90 -10.92 6.23
N ALA A 128 11.74 -11.89 6.52
CA ALA A 128 11.44 -12.96 7.48
C ALA A 128 11.18 -12.42 8.89
N THR A 129 11.99 -11.45 9.33
CA THR A 129 11.83 -10.80 10.64
C THR A 129 10.52 -10.03 10.72
N PHE A 130 10.22 -9.20 9.74
CA PHE A 130 8.97 -8.43 9.70
C PHE A 130 7.74 -9.33 9.59
N TYR A 131 7.84 -10.37 8.79
CA TYR A 131 6.75 -11.34 8.63
C TYR A 131 6.43 -12.05 9.96
N ARG A 132 7.46 -12.52 10.64
CA ARG A 132 7.29 -13.16 11.96
C ARG A 132 6.70 -12.21 13.00
N GLN A 133 7.15 -10.97 13.02
CA GLN A 133 6.60 -9.94 13.92
C GLN A 133 5.13 -9.65 13.64
N ALA A 134 4.74 -9.64 12.36
CA ALA A 134 3.38 -9.32 11.95
C ALA A 134 2.41 -10.49 12.18
N TYR A 135 2.83 -11.72 11.95
CA TYR A 135 1.94 -12.89 11.88
C TYR A 135 2.25 -13.99 12.89
N GLY A 136 3.30 -13.89 13.66
CA GLY A 136 3.68 -14.88 14.67
C GLY A 136 4.26 -16.19 14.14
N GLU A 137 4.43 -16.30 12.80
CA GLU A 137 5.04 -17.46 12.15
C GLU A 137 6.00 -17.01 11.05
N SER A 138 6.87 -17.92 10.62
CA SER A 138 7.79 -17.62 9.52
C SER A 138 7.09 -17.74 8.16
N PRO A 139 7.63 -17.09 7.10
CA PRO A 139 7.10 -17.29 5.74
C PRO A 139 7.09 -18.75 5.31
N SER A 140 8.12 -19.50 5.66
CA SER A 140 8.20 -20.95 5.36
C SER A 140 7.10 -21.75 6.04
N GLN A 141 6.72 -21.38 7.25
CA GLN A 141 5.61 -22.02 7.97
C GLN A 141 4.28 -21.76 7.28
N THR A 142 4.04 -20.55 6.82
CA THR A 142 2.82 -20.22 6.05
C THR A 142 2.78 -21.01 4.74
N LEU A 143 3.91 -21.12 4.04
CA LEU A 143 4.02 -21.86 2.79
C LEU A 143 3.69 -23.34 2.94
N LYS A 144 4.14 -23.96 4.04
CA LYS A 144 3.93 -25.39 4.32
C LYS A 144 2.55 -25.69 4.91
N GLY A 145 1.93 -24.69 5.51
CA GLY A 145 0.64 -24.82 6.19
C GLY A 145 -0.51 -25.05 5.29
#